data_be2e9183b556692c91550cabd04610b4
#
_entry.id   be2e9183b556692c91550cabd04610b4
#
_cell.length_a   1.000
_cell.length_b   1.000
_cell.length_c   1.000
_cell.angle_alpha   90.00
_cell.angle_beta   90.00
_cell.angle_gamma   90.00
#
_symmetry.space_group_name_H-M   'P 1'
#
loop_
_entity.id
_entity.type
_entity.pdbx_description
1 polymer ?
#
loop_
_entity_poly.entity_id
_entity_poly.type
_entity_poly.pdbx_seq_one_letter_code
_entity_poly.pdbx_strand_id
1 'polypeptide(L)'
;MARKFLQGINVSSLLLIIISTFSSCANEMNIFEGNDNKQINFSVSVPAWKNTDFVSSSKTSRAAPIMDTSFGTDKSFNLIADQNDGAGNYSTLINSQAVSYTNNIWKTSNDYYWSGTANKTISFYAYYPSTISNISHTAGSSPTLSYTVPDNVSDQIDIMTATNNNVNGNTNSSTPLTFNHIFAAIQFSVGSAGIGSGTISSISIGNVANSGTYTFGSGWSNVTGSKAFTISQSKTIAGTSGEDIYSGNYTLMMIPQDVNNITITVTYINGGALTKTISGKWEAGKVYKYNLSYQPRDFAYTGTVQTYTAPVTGTYKLEVWGAEGSVKGGYSSGTITLSAGKTVYIYVGGKNSDGSYLNGDGATDIRLNGLIYYTPPLAYQGTVNARYYGPYWRNSIGTYQVDATGSGFDKCSFVAYNDSPSHSFTVTNVTKTAYHFTAYINVDIDVSSASYSGIELIVAWDGTKYNVTVSNTVISKLSDRIIIGAGYNSSNSTSGVTNGSSQVYANSGNGKAKITLLSVP
;
A
#
# COMPACT_ATOMS: atom_id res chain seq x y z
N MET A 1 45.54 25.36 -57.39
CA MET A 1 45.02 25.97 -58.63
C MET A 1 43.79 25.25 -59.08
N ALA A 2 42.71 26.01 -59.33
CA ALA A 2 41.52 25.72 -60.12
C ALA A 2 40.52 24.68 -59.52
N ARG A 3 39.47 25.12 -58.91
CA ARG A 3 38.20 25.78 -59.34
C ARG A 3 37.28 24.89 -60.15
N LYS A 4 36.13 24.58 -59.41
CA LYS A 4 34.73 24.75 -59.82
C LYS A 4 34.16 23.82 -60.90
N PHE A 5 33.09 23.07 -60.61
CA PHE A 5 31.72 23.47 -60.95
C PHE A 5 30.68 22.57 -60.25
N LEU A 6 30.01 23.12 -59.27
CA LEU A 6 28.69 22.66 -58.85
C LEU A 6 27.66 23.27 -59.82
N GLN A 7 26.91 22.48 -60.53
CA GLN A 7 25.67 22.94 -61.12
C GLN A 7 24.49 22.32 -60.38
N GLY A 8 23.65 23.20 -59.86
CA GLY A 8 22.47 22.87 -59.12
C GLY A 8 21.42 22.16 -59.97
N ILE A 9 20.92 21.08 -59.44
CA ILE A 9 19.72 20.43 -59.96
C ILE A 9 18.55 21.19 -59.34
N ASN A 10 17.73 21.77 -60.19
CA ASN A 10 16.56 22.55 -59.82
C ASN A 10 15.49 21.66 -59.15
N VAL A 11 15.26 21.87 -57.88
CA VAL A 11 14.27 21.17 -57.05
C VAL A 11 12.82 21.30 -57.61
N SER A 12 12.59 22.31 -58.43
CA SER A 12 11.29 22.54 -59.10
C SER A 12 10.93 21.51 -60.15
N SER A 13 11.90 20.85 -60.78
CA SER A 13 11.60 19.83 -61.82
C SER A 13 11.26 18.46 -61.23
N LEU A 14 11.73 18.18 -60.00
CA LEU A 14 11.42 16.93 -59.33
C LEU A 14 10.03 16.95 -58.68
N LEU A 15 9.57 18.12 -58.27
CA LEU A 15 8.22 18.29 -57.68
C LEU A 15 7.10 18.16 -58.76
N LEU A 16 7.41 18.54 -60.00
CA LEU A 16 6.45 18.45 -61.10
C LEU A 16 6.25 17.02 -61.62
N ILE A 17 7.26 16.15 -61.46
CA ILE A 17 7.17 14.74 -61.86
C ILE A 17 6.37 13.91 -60.83
N ILE A 18 6.40 14.28 -59.54
CA ILE A 18 5.64 13.60 -58.48
C ILE A 18 4.16 13.97 -58.54
N ILE A 19 3.81 15.16 -58.98
CA ILE A 19 2.41 15.62 -59.11
C ILE A 19 1.73 14.98 -60.32
N SER A 20 2.46 14.59 -61.37
CA SER A 20 1.88 13.96 -62.56
C SER A 20 1.59 12.46 -62.42
N THR A 21 2.07 11.79 -61.36
CA THR A 21 1.78 10.36 -61.12
C THR A 21 0.57 10.14 -60.24
N PHE A 22 0.03 11.18 -59.55
CA PHE A 22 -1.18 11.07 -58.75
C PHE A 22 -2.44 11.53 -59.48
N SER A 23 -2.37 11.91 -60.74
CA SER A 23 -3.49 12.42 -61.51
C SER A 23 -4.17 11.38 -62.42
N SER A 24 -3.91 10.08 -62.20
CA SER A 24 -4.44 9.01 -63.07
C SER A 24 -5.38 8.01 -62.38
N CYS A 25 -5.99 8.40 -61.28
CA CYS A 25 -7.08 7.59 -60.69
C CYS A 25 -8.28 8.43 -60.28
N ALA A 26 -8.66 9.35 -61.11
CA ALA A 26 -9.93 10.06 -60.95
C ALA A 26 -10.54 10.29 -62.32
N ASN A 27 -11.17 9.24 -62.83
CA ASN A 27 -12.33 9.29 -63.75
C ASN A 27 -12.65 7.88 -64.27
N GLU A 28 -13.09 6.99 -63.40
CA GLU A 28 -14.12 6.09 -63.85
C GLU A 28 -15.44 6.83 -63.66
N MET A 29 -15.91 7.42 -64.73
CA MET A 29 -17.31 7.83 -64.86
C MET A 29 -18.13 6.56 -64.72
N ASN A 30 -18.71 6.30 -63.55
CA ASN A 30 -19.78 5.34 -63.39
C ASN A 30 -20.99 5.87 -64.14
N ILE A 31 -21.21 5.37 -65.36
CA ILE A 31 -22.35 5.70 -66.25
C ILE A 31 -23.63 5.01 -65.76
N PHE A 32 -23.56 4.27 -64.67
CA PHE A 32 -24.71 3.70 -64.00
C PHE A 32 -24.79 4.32 -62.60
N GLU A 33 -25.45 5.48 -62.48
CA GLU A 33 -26.07 5.88 -61.24
C GLU A 33 -27.24 4.94 -60.95
N GLY A 34 -26.95 3.67 -60.85
CA GLY A 34 -27.79 2.73 -60.14
C GLY A 34 -27.59 3.05 -58.66
N ASN A 35 -28.66 3.04 -57.93
CA ASN A 35 -28.79 3.20 -56.48
C ASN A 35 -28.01 2.12 -55.74
N ASP A 36 -26.66 2.11 -55.90
CA ASP A 36 -25.76 1.16 -55.25
C ASP A 36 -25.62 1.57 -53.78
N ASN A 37 -26.57 1.09 -52.97
CA ASN A 37 -26.48 1.16 -51.52
C ASN A 37 -25.14 0.56 -51.10
N LYS A 38 -24.22 1.41 -50.65
CA LYS A 38 -22.89 0.96 -50.18
C LYS A 38 -23.06 0.08 -48.96
N GLN A 39 -22.35 -1.04 -48.95
CA GLN A 39 -22.32 -1.95 -47.79
C GLN A 39 -21.75 -1.25 -46.56
N ILE A 40 -22.38 -1.46 -45.41
CA ILE A 40 -21.92 -0.97 -44.13
C ILE A 40 -20.71 -1.82 -43.67
N ASN A 41 -19.57 -1.17 -43.49
CA ASN A 41 -18.37 -1.77 -42.92
C ASN A 41 -17.70 -0.80 -41.94
N PHE A 42 -16.71 -1.30 -41.21
CA PHE A 42 -16.16 -0.57 -40.09
C PHE A 42 -14.64 -0.49 -40.17
N SER A 43 -14.07 0.59 -39.63
CA SER A 43 -12.69 0.72 -39.20
C SER A 43 -12.66 0.71 -37.69
N VAL A 44 -11.79 -0.13 -37.10
CA VAL A 44 -11.80 -0.39 -35.65
C VAL A 44 -10.48 0.04 -35.03
N SER A 45 -10.56 0.74 -33.93
CA SER A 45 -9.38 1.15 -33.14
C SER A 45 -9.63 0.99 -31.64
N VAL A 46 -8.56 0.82 -30.88
CA VAL A 46 -8.57 0.75 -29.41
C VAL A 46 -7.54 1.74 -28.88
N PRO A 47 -7.90 2.77 -28.09
CA PRO A 47 -6.93 3.61 -27.43
C PRO A 47 -6.16 2.82 -26.38
N ALA A 48 -4.88 3.16 -26.21
CA ALA A 48 -4.10 2.63 -25.10
C ALA A 48 -4.70 3.04 -23.74
N TRP A 49 -4.52 2.19 -22.75
CA TRP A 49 -4.78 2.55 -21.35
C TRP A 49 -3.98 3.79 -20.97
N LYS A 50 -4.60 4.67 -20.18
CA LYS A 50 -3.93 5.88 -19.64
C LYS A 50 -3.23 5.57 -18.32
N ASN A 51 -2.19 6.34 -17.98
CA ASN A 51 -1.38 6.18 -16.76
C ASN A 51 -0.66 4.83 -16.69
N THR A 52 -0.05 4.41 -17.79
CA THR A 52 0.63 3.13 -17.86
C THR A 52 2.14 3.29 -17.76
N ASP A 53 2.71 2.96 -16.60
CA ASP A 53 4.08 2.46 -16.50
C ASP A 53 4.08 0.93 -16.68
N PHE A 54 3.42 0.45 -17.71
CA PHE A 54 3.26 -0.97 -17.93
C PHE A 54 4.51 -1.62 -18.51
N VAL A 55 4.97 -2.65 -17.83
CA VAL A 55 5.71 -3.72 -18.50
C VAL A 55 4.67 -4.66 -19.11
N SER A 56 4.55 -4.62 -20.42
CA SER A 56 3.70 -5.53 -21.19
C SER A 56 4.15 -6.97 -20.93
N SER A 57 3.39 -7.71 -20.12
CA SER A 57 3.44 -9.17 -20.17
C SER A 57 2.36 -9.64 -21.13
N SER A 58 2.80 -10.03 -22.31
CA SER A 58 1.96 -10.67 -23.31
C SER A 58 1.29 -11.91 -22.74
N LYS A 59 -0.01 -12.04 -22.98
CA LYS A 59 -0.78 -13.27 -23.25
C LYS A 59 -1.87 -13.66 -22.27
N THR A 60 -3.08 -13.59 -22.85
CA THR A 60 -4.13 -14.62 -22.82
C THR A 60 -4.50 -15.22 -21.48
N SER A 61 -5.13 -14.44 -20.62
CA SER A 61 -6.15 -14.94 -19.72
C SER A 61 -7.32 -13.95 -19.64
N ARG A 62 -8.48 -14.47 -19.27
CA ARG A 62 -9.74 -13.70 -19.26
C ARG A 62 -9.75 -12.50 -18.32
N ALA A 63 -8.80 -12.43 -17.39
CA ALA A 63 -8.70 -11.38 -16.36
C ALA A 63 -7.65 -10.30 -16.67
N ALA A 64 -6.96 -10.36 -17.81
CA ALA A 64 -5.97 -9.36 -18.18
C ALA A 64 -6.61 -8.20 -18.94
N PRO A 65 -6.22 -6.94 -18.66
CA PRO A 65 -6.61 -5.82 -19.50
C PRO A 65 -6.09 -6.04 -20.92
N ILE A 66 -6.89 -5.66 -21.91
CA ILE A 66 -6.47 -5.68 -23.31
C ILE A 66 -5.49 -4.52 -23.51
N MET A 67 -4.22 -4.86 -23.73
CA MET A 67 -3.14 -3.87 -23.82
C MET A 67 -2.87 -3.42 -25.25
N ASP A 68 -3.41 -4.14 -26.25
CA ASP A 68 -3.22 -3.83 -27.65
C ASP A 68 -3.93 -2.53 -28.03
N THR A 69 -3.26 -1.69 -28.79
CA THR A 69 -3.83 -0.47 -29.36
C THR A 69 -4.59 -0.74 -30.67
N SER A 70 -4.65 -1.99 -31.08
CA SER A 70 -5.40 -2.47 -32.23
C SER A 70 -6.29 -3.62 -31.82
N PHE A 71 -7.50 -3.65 -32.37
CA PHE A 71 -8.39 -4.79 -32.20
C PHE A 71 -7.89 -5.95 -33.08
N GLY A 72 -7.57 -7.09 -32.48
CA GLY A 72 -7.03 -8.24 -33.23
C GLY A 72 -8.02 -8.76 -34.27
N THR A 73 -7.56 -9.02 -35.49
CA THR A 73 -8.38 -9.51 -36.61
C THR A 73 -8.93 -10.93 -36.39
N ASP A 74 -8.43 -11.63 -35.39
CA ASP A 74 -8.92 -12.94 -34.91
C ASP A 74 -10.11 -12.83 -33.94
N LYS A 75 -10.49 -11.62 -33.53
CA LYS A 75 -11.54 -11.35 -32.55
C LYS A 75 -12.83 -10.93 -33.27
N SER A 76 -13.94 -11.01 -32.55
CA SER A 76 -15.23 -10.49 -32.97
C SER A 76 -15.87 -9.70 -31.84
N PHE A 77 -16.67 -8.74 -32.19
CA PHE A 77 -17.46 -7.94 -31.25
C PHE A 77 -18.93 -7.92 -31.70
N ASN A 78 -19.84 -7.57 -30.83
CA ASN A 78 -21.24 -7.43 -31.18
C ASN A 78 -21.61 -5.97 -31.44
N LEU A 79 -22.59 -5.79 -32.29
CA LEU A 79 -23.07 -4.50 -32.75
C LEU A 79 -24.60 -4.40 -32.65
N ILE A 80 -25.05 -3.28 -32.10
CA ILE A 80 -26.43 -2.80 -32.20
C ILE A 80 -26.45 -1.57 -33.10
N ALA A 81 -27.43 -1.41 -33.95
CA ALA A 81 -27.55 -0.20 -34.76
C ALA A 81 -29.02 0.22 -34.95
N ASP A 82 -29.25 1.51 -34.78
CA ASP A 82 -30.55 2.14 -34.99
C ASP A 82 -30.53 3.06 -36.20
N GLN A 83 -31.52 2.94 -37.01
CA GLN A 83 -31.75 3.81 -38.16
C GLN A 83 -32.77 4.89 -37.80
N ASN A 84 -32.45 6.14 -38.14
CA ASN A 84 -33.37 7.27 -38.14
C ASN A 84 -33.90 7.47 -39.56
N ASP A 85 -35.21 7.60 -39.71
CA ASP A 85 -35.89 7.77 -41.01
C ASP A 85 -35.77 9.19 -41.61
N GLY A 86 -35.14 10.11 -40.90
CA GLY A 86 -35.03 11.52 -41.26
C GLY A 86 -36.20 12.39 -40.79
N ALA A 87 -37.26 11.78 -40.25
CA ALA A 87 -38.42 12.45 -39.64
C ALA A 87 -38.41 12.35 -38.09
N GLY A 88 -37.38 11.74 -37.54
CA GLY A 88 -37.22 11.58 -36.08
C GLY A 88 -37.72 10.23 -35.56
N ASN A 89 -38.16 9.33 -36.39
CA ASN A 89 -38.54 7.98 -35.96
C ASN A 89 -37.33 7.06 -36.05
N TYR A 90 -37.17 6.23 -35.03
CA TYR A 90 -36.06 5.27 -34.92
C TYR A 90 -36.58 3.84 -35.05
N SER A 91 -35.79 3.00 -35.70
CA SER A 91 -35.99 1.56 -35.74
C SER A 91 -34.67 0.84 -35.61
N THR A 92 -34.66 -0.32 -34.94
CA THR A 92 -33.45 -1.15 -34.82
C THR A 92 -33.15 -1.83 -36.14
N LEU A 93 -32.04 -1.47 -36.77
CA LEU A 93 -31.54 -2.05 -38.01
C LEU A 93 -30.74 -3.34 -37.75
N ILE A 94 -29.89 -3.30 -36.74
CA ILE A 94 -29.02 -4.43 -36.32
C ILE A 94 -29.27 -4.68 -34.84
N ASN A 95 -29.62 -5.90 -34.49
CA ASN A 95 -29.85 -6.28 -33.11
C ASN A 95 -28.81 -7.29 -32.64
N SER A 96 -27.74 -6.79 -32.00
CA SER A 96 -26.72 -7.61 -31.35
C SER A 96 -26.06 -8.67 -32.25
N GLN A 97 -25.66 -8.28 -33.45
CA GLN A 97 -24.96 -9.18 -34.37
C GLN A 97 -23.45 -9.10 -34.24
N ALA A 98 -22.80 -10.25 -34.44
CA ALA A 98 -21.35 -10.33 -34.46
C ALA A 98 -20.77 -9.63 -35.70
N VAL A 99 -19.70 -8.86 -35.44
CA VAL A 99 -18.85 -8.23 -36.45
C VAL A 99 -17.50 -8.91 -36.40
N SER A 100 -17.03 -9.40 -37.56
CA SER A 100 -15.76 -10.09 -37.70
C SER A 100 -14.92 -9.49 -38.82
N TYR A 101 -13.61 -9.68 -38.77
CA TYR A 101 -12.72 -9.28 -39.85
C TYR A 101 -12.70 -10.34 -40.94
N THR A 102 -13.27 -10.01 -42.11
CA THR A 102 -13.41 -10.94 -43.23
C THR A 102 -13.16 -10.17 -44.53
N ASN A 103 -12.35 -10.74 -45.41
CA ASN A 103 -11.98 -10.12 -46.68
C ASN A 103 -11.41 -8.69 -46.52
N ASN A 104 -10.52 -8.50 -45.53
CA ASN A 104 -9.87 -7.25 -45.21
C ASN A 104 -10.76 -6.12 -44.70
N ILE A 105 -12.01 -6.44 -44.31
CA ILE A 105 -12.94 -5.47 -43.71
C ILE A 105 -13.62 -6.04 -42.47
N TRP A 106 -13.98 -5.15 -41.55
CA TRP A 106 -14.85 -5.47 -40.41
C TRP A 106 -16.29 -5.35 -40.87
N LYS A 107 -17.06 -6.45 -40.85
CA LYS A 107 -18.48 -6.46 -41.22
C LYS A 107 -19.27 -7.44 -40.38
N THR A 108 -20.57 -7.25 -40.34
CA THR A 108 -21.56 -8.20 -39.80
C THR A 108 -21.63 -9.47 -40.63
N SER A 109 -22.09 -10.56 -40.03
CA SER A 109 -22.33 -11.83 -40.74
C SER A 109 -23.36 -11.69 -41.86
N ASN A 110 -24.38 -10.85 -41.64
CA ASN A 110 -25.33 -10.45 -42.67
C ASN A 110 -24.86 -9.12 -43.27
N ASP A 111 -25.06 -8.94 -44.57
CA ASP A 111 -24.73 -7.69 -45.24
C ASP A 111 -25.83 -6.65 -45.01
N TYR A 112 -25.45 -5.47 -44.53
CA TYR A 112 -26.33 -4.30 -44.40
C TYR A 112 -25.82 -3.18 -45.29
N TYR A 113 -26.74 -2.36 -45.76
CA TYR A 113 -26.45 -1.33 -46.74
C TYR A 113 -26.98 0.01 -46.27
N TRP A 114 -26.30 1.07 -46.65
CA TRP A 114 -26.76 2.42 -46.43
C TRP A 114 -28.01 2.68 -47.25
N SER A 115 -28.93 3.48 -46.72
CA SER A 115 -30.21 3.77 -47.39
C SER A 115 -30.07 4.59 -48.67
N GLY A 116 -28.93 5.19 -48.94
CA GLY A 116 -28.72 6.13 -50.05
C GLY A 116 -29.46 7.46 -49.90
N THR A 117 -30.22 7.67 -48.84
CA THR A 117 -31.00 8.89 -48.60
C THR A 117 -30.27 9.83 -47.65
N ALA A 118 -30.08 11.09 -48.08
CA ALA A 118 -29.22 12.06 -47.35
C ALA A 118 -29.70 12.36 -45.92
N ASN A 119 -31.00 12.28 -45.64
CA ASN A 119 -31.54 12.62 -44.33
C ASN A 119 -31.64 11.43 -43.37
N LYS A 120 -31.31 10.21 -43.83
CA LYS A 120 -31.31 9.03 -42.97
C LYS A 120 -29.93 8.82 -42.35
N THR A 121 -29.92 8.60 -41.07
CA THR A 121 -28.67 8.35 -40.30
C THR A 121 -28.78 7.03 -39.56
N ILE A 122 -27.62 6.46 -39.20
CA ILE A 122 -27.52 5.26 -38.37
C ILE A 122 -26.64 5.56 -37.19
N SER A 123 -27.08 5.16 -36.00
CA SER A 123 -26.30 5.17 -34.78
C SER A 123 -25.81 3.76 -34.46
N PHE A 124 -24.52 3.61 -34.21
CA PHE A 124 -23.86 2.34 -33.95
C PHE A 124 -23.39 2.24 -32.53
N TYR A 125 -23.64 1.08 -31.91
CA TYR A 125 -23.24 0.76 -30.53
C TYR A 125 -22.58 -0.61 -30.53
N ALA A 126 -21.27 -0.64 -30.41
CA ALA A 126 -20.47 -1.87 -30.39
C ALA A 126 -19.99 -2.21 -29.00
N TYR A 127 -19.84 -3.50 -28.70
CA TYR A 127 -19.32 -3.98 -27.42
C TYR A 127 -18.51 -5.27 -27.56
N TYR A 128 -17.49 -5.36 -26.70
CA TYR A 128 -16.59 -6.50 -26.59
C TYR A 128 -16.35 -6.84 -25.11
N PRO A 129 -16.25 -8.14 -24.75
CA PRO A 129 -16.40 -9.32 -25.61
C PRO A 129 -17.85 -9.58 -26.02
N SER A 130 -18.00 -10.32 -27.10
CA SER A 130 -19.34 -10.65 -27.67
C SER A 130 -20.22 -11.51 -26.73
N THR A 131 -19.62 -12.08 -25.68
CA THR A 131 -20.29 -12.89 -24.65
C THR A 131 -21.03 -12.07 -23.59
N ILE A 132 -20.92 -10.74 -23.62
CA ILE A 132 -21.61 -9.86 -22.66
C ILE A 132 -23.11 -10.02 -22.84
N SER A 133 -23.79 -10.25 -21.72
CA SER A 133 -25.25 -10.29 -21.59
C SER A 133 -25.77 -9.11 -20.77
N ASN A 134 -27.07 -9.03 -20.54
CA ASN A 134 -27.74 -7.97 -19.77
C ASN A 134 -27.60 -6.57 -20.37
N ILE A 135 -27.56 -6.51 -21.70
CA ILE A 135 -27.70 -5.26 -22.45
C ILE A 135 -29.18 -5.02 -22.74
N SER A 136 -29.67 -3.87 -22.29
CA SER A 136 -31.02 -3.39 -22.61
C SER A 136 -30.92 -2.32 -23.69
N HIS A 137 -31.79 -2.43 -24.72
CA HIS A 137 -31.80 -1.50 -25.81
C HIS A 137 -33.25 -1.19 -26.28
N THR A 138 -33.45 0.06 -26.61
CA THR A 138 -34.69 0.56 -27.26
C THR A 138 -34.27 1.47 -28.40
N ALA A 139 -34.85 1.30 -29.58
CA ALA A 139 -34.50 2.08 -30.75
C ALA A 139 -34.54 3.60 -30.47
N GLY A 140 -33.51 4.30 -30.90
CA GLY A 140 -33.32 5.73 -30.66
C GLY A 140 -32.73 6.11 -29.31
N SER A 141 -32.44 5.14 -28.47
CA SER A 141 -31.76 5.38 -27.17
C SER A 141 -30.46 4.62 -27.10
N SER A 142 -29.46 5.21 -26.43
CA SER A 142 -28.19 4.50 -26.15
C SER A 142 -28.45 3.24 -25.34
N PRO A 143 -27.91 2.08 -25.74
CA PRO A 143 -28.02 0.85 -24.95
C PRO A 143 -27.43 1.02 -23.53
N THR A 144 -27.94 0.22 -22.60
CA THR A 144 -27.44 0.16 -21.24
C THR A 144 -27.00 -1.25 -20.88
N LEU A 145 -25.91 -1.35 -20.10
CA LEU A 145 -25.42 -2.59 -19.55
C LEU A 145 -25.57 -2.54 -18.02
N SER A 146 -26.40 -3.41 -17.46
CA SER A 146 -26.41 -3.65 -16.01
C SER A 146 -25.31 -4.65 -15.66
N TYR A 147 -24.39 -4.25 -14.81
CA TYR A 147 -23.20 -5.07 -14.51
C TYR A 147 -22.90 -5.13 -13.03
N THR A 148 -22.53 -6.32 -12.58
CA THR A 148 -21.96 -6.56 -11.25
C THR A 148 -20.59 -7.19 -11.45
N VAL A 149 -19.57 -6.60 -10.84
CA VAL A 149 -18.19 -7.09 -10.89
C VAL A 149 -18.13 -8.48 -10.27
N PRO A 150 -17.63 -9.51 -10.98
CA PRO A 150 -17.47 -10.85 -10.43
C PRO A 150 -16.54 -10.89 -9.23
N ASP A 151 -16.87 -11.74 -8.25
CA ASP A 151 -16.08 -11.91 -7.04
C ASP A 151 -14.69 -12.45 -7.30
N ASN A 152 -14.64 -13.42 -8.20
CA ASN A 152 -13.40 -14.04 -8.64
C ASN A 152 -12.67 -13.13 -9.62
N VAL A 153 -11.42 -12.80 -9.32
CA VAL A 153 -10.59 -11.97 -10.22
C VAL A 153 -10.41 -12.62 -11.59
N SER A 154 -10.34 -13.96 -11.65
CA SER A 154 -10.25 -14.71 -12.92
C SER A 154 -11.47 -14.56 -13.82
N ASP A 155 -12.61 -14.19 -13.27
CA ASP A 155 -13.86 -14.01 -14.00
C ASP A 155 -14.12 -12.55 -14.39
N GLN A 156 -13.30 -11.63 -13.89
CA GLN A 156 -13.33 -10.21 -14.26
C GLN A 156 -12.74 -10.04 -15.66
N ILE A 157 -13.48 -9.40 -16.53
CA ILE A 157 -13.11 -9.21 -17.92
C ILE A 157 -12.99 -7.72 -18.25
N ASP A 158 -12.13 -7.41 -19.18
CA ASP A 158 -12.05 -6.07 -19.76
C ASP A 158 -13.18 -5.89 -20.78
N ILE A 159 -14.12 -5.03 -20.45
CA ILE A 159 -15.23 -4.69 -21.34
C ILE A 159 -14.91 -3.39 -22.05
N MET A 160 -15.07 -3.40 -23.37
CA MET A 160 -14.89 -2.21 -24.19
C MET A 160 -16.17 -1.93 -24.97
N THR A 161 -16.46 -0.66 -25.16
CA THR A 161 -17.61 -0.20 -25.98
C THR A 161 -17.17 0.87 -26.97
N ALA A 162 -17.84 0.91 -28.12
CA ALA A 162 -17.69 2.00 -29.08
C ALA A 162 -19.06 2.53 -29.48
N THR A 163 -19.17 3.83 -29.69
CA THR A 163 -20.37 4.48 -30.16
C THR A 163 -20.03 5.43 -31.30
N ASN A 164 -20.87 5.44 -32.33
CA ASN A 164 -20.82 6.42 -33.40
C ASN A 164 -22.23 6.77 -33.81
N ASN A 165 -22.69 7.94 -33.45
CA ASN A 165 -24.09 8.34 -33.56
C ASN A 165 -24.34 9.18 -34.80
N ASN A 166 -25.55 9.02 -35.38
CA ASN A 166 -26.08 9.84 -36.50
C ASN A 166 -25.14 9.84 -37.72
N VAL A 167 -24.55 8.69 -38.04
CA VAL A 167 -23.66 8.55 -39.19
C VAL A 167 -24.48 8.59 -40.47
N ASN A 168 -24.06 9.46 -41.37
CA ASN A 168 -24.63 9.53 -42.74
C ASN A 168 -23.70 8.75 -43.69
N GLY A 169 -24.19 7.72 -44.32
CA GLY A 169 -23.45 6.83 -45.21
C GLY A 169 -23.04 7.38 -46.55
N ASN A 170 -23.55 8.53 -46.91
CA ASN A 170 -23.26 9.10 -48.23
C ASN A 170 -21.84 9.62 -48.38
N THR A 171 -21.10 9.79 -47.27
CA THR A 171 -19.79 10.40 -47.25
C THR A 171 -18.64 9.47 -46.81
N ASN A 172 -18.92 8.31 -46.22
CA ASN A 172 -17.90 7.46 -45.62
C ASN A 172 -17.75 6.11 -46.31
N SER A 173 -16.52 5.74 -46.66
CA SER A 173 -16.19 4.41 -47.19
C SER A 173 -16.19 3.34 -46.07
N SER A 174 -15.98 3.72 -44.83
CA SER A 174 -16.01 2.83 -43.66
C SER A 174 -16.37 3.65 -42.42
N THR A 175 -17.12 3.07 -41.50
CA THR A 175 -17.56 3.72 -40.25
C THR A 175 -16.54 3.50 -39.15
N PRO A 176 -15.95 4.55 -38.57
CA PRO A 176 -14.99 4.39 -37.48
C PRO A 176 -15.69 3.97 -36.18
N LEU A 177 -15.17 2.95 -35.53
CA LEU A 177 -15.54 2.48 -34.19
C LEU A 177 -14.30 2.51 -33.31
N THR A 178 -14.24 3.46 -32.38
CA THR A 178 -13.19 3.57 -31.40
C THR A 178 -13.68 2.95 -30.10
N PHE A 179 -13.13 1.78 -29.75
CA PHE A 179 -13.47 1.08 -28.53
C PHE A 179 -12.76 1.72 -27.33
N ASN A 180 -13.51 2.00 -26.29
CA ASN A 180 -12.98 2.52 -25.02
C ASN A 180 -13.20 1.50 -23.91
N HIS A 181 -12.19 1.33 -23.05
CA HIS A 181 -12.32 0.53 -21.83
C HIS A 181 -13.29 1.21 -20.88
N ILE A 182 -14.26 0.45 -20.34
CA ILE A 182 -15.28 1.01 -19.44
C ILE A 182 -14.92 0.90 -17.96
N PHE A 183 -13.89 0.13 -17.62
CA PHE A 183 -13.40 -0.06 -16.25
C PHE A 183 -12.13 0.73 -15.95
N ALA A 184 -11.80 0.81 -14.65
CA ALA A 184 -10.49 1.12 -14.14
C ALA A 184 -9.74 -0.20 -13.86
N ALA A 185 -8.47 -0.27 -14.24
CA ALA A 185 -7.61 -1.42 -14.00
C ALA A 185 -6.74 -1.20 -12.76
N ILE A 186 -6.82 -2.09 -11.76
CA ILE A 186 -6.11 -1.96 -10.49
C ILE A 186 -5.01 -3.02 -10.38
N GLN A 187 -3.81 -2.59 -10.08
CA GLN A 187 -2.60 -3.43 -9.97
C GLN A 187 -1.79 -3.08 -8.73
N PHE A 188 -0.87 -3.98 -8.35
CA PHE A 188 -0.05 -3.84 -7.15
C PHE A 188 1.42 -4.11 -7.42
N SER A 189 2.27 -3.27 -6.88
CA SER A 189 3.74 -3.44 -6.90
C SER A 189 4.36 -2.95 -5.60
N VAL A 190 5.62 -3.25 -5.39
CA VAL A 190 6.39 -2.76 -4.25
C VAL A 190 6.80 -1.31 -4.49
N GLY A 191 6.53 -0.45 -3.52
CA GLY A 191 6.87 0.97 -3.56
C GLY A 191 8.33 1.25 -3.18
N SER A 192 8.72 2.53 -3.27
CA SER A 192 10.12 2.99 -3.13
C SER A 192 10.77 2.67 -1.79
N ALA A 193 10.00 2.60 -0.70
CA ALA A 193 10.54 2.24 0.62
C ALA A 193 10.59 0.73 0.86
N GLY A 194 10.15 -0.08 -0.11
CA GLY A 194 10.08 -1.52 0.06
C GLY A 194 8.92 -1.98 0.95
N ILE A 195 8.77 -3.28 1.03
CA ILE A 195 7.87 -3.99 1.93
C ILE A 195 8.60 -5.23 2.45
N GLY A 196 8.22 -5.79 3.59
CA GLY A 196 8.88 -6.99 4.11
C GLY A 196 8.92 -8.11 3.06
N SER A 197 10.09 -8.70 2.80
CA SER A 197 10.20 -9.88 1.95
C SER A 197 9.42 -11.05 2.53
N GLY A 198 8.95 -11.96 1.70
CA GLY A 198 8.19 -13.13 2.14
C GLY A 198 7.17 -13.58 1.11
N THR A 199 6.27 -14.48 1.51
CA THR A 199 5.21 -14.96 0.63
C THR A 199 3.88 -14.29 0.98
N ILE A 200 3.40 -13.45 0.07
CA ILE A 200 2.05 -12.89 0.14
C ILE A 200 1.07 -14.00 -0.25
N SER A 201 0.07 -14.28 0.59
CA SER A 201 -1.00 -15.22 0.31
C SER A 201 -2.16 -14.57 -0.45
N SER A 202 -2.40 -13.27 -0.20
CA SER A 202 -3.46 -12.53 -0.88
C SER A 202 -3.28 -11.01 -0.75
N ILE A 203 -3.88 -10.29 -1.69
CA ILE A 203 -4.17 -8.86 -1.54
C ILE A 203 -5.67 -8.66 -1.70
N SER A 204 -6.29 -7.97 -0.76
CA SER A 204 -7.69 -7.57 -0.86
C SER A 204 -7.84 -6.04 -0.92
N ILE A 205 -8.88 -5.61 -1.62
CA ILE A 205 -9.32 -4.23 -1.66
C ILE A 205 -10.79 -4.19 -1.20
N GLY A 206 -11.06 -3.49 -0.12
CA GLY A 206 -12.37 -3.49 0.55
C GLY A 206 -13.13 -2.18 0.39
N ASN A 207 -14.43 -2.22 0.67
CA ASN A 207 -15.36 -1.08 0.57
C ASN A 207 -15.53 -0.51 -0.85
N VAL A 208 -15.47 -1.39 -1.86
CA VAL A 208 -15.57 -1.01 -3.27
C VAL A 208 -17.00 -1.18 -3.75
N ALA A 209 -17.55 -0.16 -4.41
CA ALA A 209 -18.81 -0.30 -5.11
C ALA A 209 -18.63 -1.28 -6.29
N ASN A 210 -19.53 -2.25 -6.41
CA ASN A 210 -19.36 -3.39 -7.29
C ASN A 210 -20.47 -3.57 -8.33
N SER A 211 -21.51 -2.75 -8.30
CA SER A 211 -22.62 -2.82 -9.25
C SER A 211 -22.94 -1.46 -9.82
N GLY A 212 -23.44 -1.43 -11.04
CA GLY A 212 -23.84 -0.18 -11.69
C GLY A 212 -24.47 -0.40 -13.05
N THR A 213 -24.93 0.68 -13.65
CA THR A 213 -25.47 0.73 -15.01
C THR A 213 -24.53 1.56 -15.87
N TYR A 214 -24.01 0.96 -16.93
CA TYR A 214 -23.23 1.65 -17.94
C TYR A 214 -24.10 2.02 -19.13
N THR A 215 -24.15 3.29 -19.48
CA THR A 215 -24.82 3.76 -20.70
C THR A 215 -23.77 3.99 -21.78
N PHE A 216 -23.98 3.38 -22.96
CA PHE A 216 -23.06 3.47 -24.09
C PHE A 216 -22.85 4.93 -24.50
N GLY A 217 -21.59 5.33 -24.59
CA GLY A 217 -21.18 6.71 -24.89
C GLY A 217 -21.32 7.73 -23.77
N SER A 218 -21.99 7.38 -22.65
CA SER A 218 -22.21 8.31 -21.52
C SER A 218 -21.46 7.92 -20.25
N GLY A 219 -21.24 6.60 -19.99
CA GLY A 219 -20.51 6.14 -18.83
C GLY A 219 -21.38 5.49 -17.75
N TRP A 220 -20.82 5.36 -16.54
CA TRP A 220 -21.44 4.68 -15.41
C TRP A 220 -22.39 5.58 -14.62
N SER A 221 -23.50 5.00 -14.19
CA SER A 221 -24.50 5.59 -13.28
C SER A 221 -24.98 4.53 -12.28
N ASN A 222 -25.67 4.96 -11.22
CA ASN A 222 -26.23 4.08 -10.19
C ASN A 222 -25.16 3.13 -9.60
N VAL A 223 -23.93 3.65 -9.43
CA VAL A 223 -22.82 2.87 -8.89
C VAL A 223 -23.07 2.64 -7.40
N THR A 224 -23.24 1.39 -7.01
CA THR A 224 -23.68 0.98 -5.68
C THR A 224 -22.95 -0.26 -5.18
N GLY A 225 -23.23 -0.63 -3.93
CA GLY A 225 -22.64 -1.77 -3.25
C GLY A 225 -21.43 -1.38 -2.43
N SER A 226 -20.98 -2.32 -1.62
CA SER A 226 -19.75 -2.21 -0.83
C SER A 226 -19.21 -3.62 -0.65
N LYS A 227 -18.13 -3.94 -1.33
CA LYS A 227 -17.57 -5.29 -1.37
C LYS A 227 -16.06 -5.28 -1.23
N ALA A 228 -15.51 -6.41 -0.81
CA ALA A 228 -14.08 -6.67 -0.88
C ALA A 228 -13.77 -7.61 -2.05
N PHE A 229 -12.75 -7.28 -2.82
CA PHE A 229 -12.20 -8.13 -3.87
C PHE A 229 -10.83 -8.61 -3.45
N THR A 230 -10.59 -9.91 -3.58
CA THR A 230 -9.36 -10.55 -3.11
C THR A 230 -8.68 -11.30 -4.25
N ILE A 231 -7.41 -10.99 -4.45
CA ILE A 231 -6.52 -11.79 -5.28
C ILE A 231 -5.88 -12.83 -4.37
N SER A 232 -6.34 -14.08 -4.45
CA SER A 232 -5.90 -15.20 -3.60
C SER A 232 -4.85 -16.06 -4.30
N GLN A 233 -3.81 -15.42 -4.83
CA GLN A 233 -2.69 -16.08 -5.49
C GLN A 233 -1.42 -15.88 -4.68
N SER A 234 -0.80 -16.97 -4.21
CA SER A 234 0.46 -16.86 -3.48
C SER A 234 1.58 -16.31 -4.37
N LYS A 235 2.31 -15.34 -3.86
CA LYS A 235 3.44 -14.68 -4.54
C LYS A 235 4.57 -14.45 -3.55
N THR A 236 5.71 -15.08 -3.78
CA THR A 236 6.94 -14.76 -3.03
C THR A 236 7.57 -13.50 -3.63
N ILE A 237 7.90 -12.57 -2.76
CA ILE A 237 8.52 -11.28 -3.11
C ILE A 237 9.82 -11.07 -2.33
N ALA A 238 10.77 -10.41 -2.97
CA ALA A 238 11.97 -9.90 -2.30
C ALA A 238 11.69 -8.60 -1.52
N GLY A 239 10.56 -7.95 -1.80
CA GLY A 239 10.15 -6.71 -1.17
C GLY A 239 10.90 -5.47 -1.64
N THR A 240 11.56 -5.55 -2.80
CA THR A 240 12.36 -4.47 -3.37
C THR A 240 11.51 -3.52 -4.22
N SER A 241 11.89 -2.24 -4.24
CA SER A 241 11.19 -1.21 -5.00
C SER A 241 10.98 -1.58 -6.46
N GLY A 242 9.77 -1.40 -6.95
CA GLY A 242 9.39 -1.66 -8.35
C GLY A 242 9.03 -3.12 -8.64
N GLU A 243 9.24 -4.04 -7.69
CA GLU A 243 8.87 -5.45 -7.87
C GLU A 243 7.36 -5.59 -8.08
N ASP A 244 6.97 -6.33 -9.12
CA ASP A 244 5.57 -6.60 -9.43
C ASP A 244 5.00 -7.62 -8.45
N ILE A 245 3.86 -7.29 -7.84
CA ILE A 245 3.14 -8.21 -6.96
C ILE A 245 2.02 -8.86 -7.76
N TYR A 246 1.05 -8.05 -8.20
CA TYR A 246 -0.07 -8.52 -9.01
C TYR A 246 -0.37 -7.56 -10.15
N SER A 247 -0.17 -8.04 -11.37
CA SER A 247 -0.46 -7.39 -12.64
C SER A 247 -0.92 -8.43 -13.67
N GLY A 248 -1.10 -8.04 -14.91
CA GLY A 248 -1.52 -8.96 -15.96
C GLY A 248 -2.83 -9.66 -15.60
N ASN A 249 -2.80 -10.98 -15.48
CA ASN A 249 -3.97 -11.83 -15.20
C ASN A 249 -4.58 -11.63 -13.81
N TYR A 250 -3.89 -10.92 -12.92
CA TYR A 250 -4.36 -10.57 -11.58
C TYR A 250 -4.75 -9.09 -11.45
N THR A 251 -5.03 -8.44 -12.57
CA THR A 251 -5.54 -7.07 -12.57
C THR A 251 -7.02 -7.06 -12.22
N LEU A 252 -7.41 -6.25 -11.24
CA LEU A 252 -8.81 -6.07 -10.89
C LEU A 252 -9.47 -5.08 -11.86
N MET A 253 -10.60 -5.47 -12.46
CA MET A 253 -11.43 -4.61 -13.33
C MET A 253 -12.55 -4.01 -12.50
N MET A 254 -12.39 -2.75 -12.10
CA MET A 254 -13.28 -2.06 -11.17
C MET A 254 -14.12 -1.01 -11.88
N ILE A 255 -15.37 -0.85 -11.44
CA ILE A 255 -16.24 0.24 -11.89
C ILE A 255 -15.61 1.57 -11.48
N PRO A 256 -15.49 2.55 -12.39
CA PRO A 256 -15.06 3.90 -12.09
C PRO A 256 -15.91 4.52 -10.97
N GLN A 257 -15.24 5.04 -9.93
CA GLN A 257 -15.90 5.55 -8.74
C GLN A 257 -14.99 6.49 -7.93
N ASP A 258 -15.58 7.26 -7.04
CA ASP A 258 -14.82 7.96 -6.02
C ASP A 258 -14.34 6.95 -4.97
N VAL A 259 -13.03 7.02 -4.69
CA VAL A 259 -12.33 6.14 -3.77
C VAL A 259 -12.26 6.84 -2.41
N ASN A 260 -13.19 6.49 -1.52
CA ASN A 260 -13.27 7.08 -0.18
C ASN A 260 -13.11 5.99 0.88
N ASN A 261 -12.01 6.05 1.65
CA ASN A 261 -11.71 5.10 2.73
C ASN A 261 -11.69 3.62 2.28
N ILE A 262 -11.20 3.37 1.08
CA ILE A 262 -10.97 2.02 0.58
C ILE A 262 -9.73 1.45 1.29
N THR A 263 -9.84 0.24 1.82
CA THR A 263 -8.74 -0.44 2.51
C THR A 263 -8.09 -1.47 1.61
N ILE A 264 -6.78 -1.32 1.39
CA ILE A 264 -5.93 -2.36 0.82
C ILE A 264 -5.34 -3.17 1.96
N THR A 265 -5.47 -4.49 1.92
CA THR A 265 -4.91 -5.44 2.89
C THR A 265 -4.00 -6.42 2.18
N VAL A 266 -2.73 -6.45 2.59
CA VAL A 266 -1.72 -7.41 2.12
C VAL A 266 -1.56 -8.47 3.20
N THR A 267 -1.93 -9.70 2.91
CA THR A 267 -1.84 -10.82 3.85
C THR A 267 -0.67 -11.73 3.48
N TYR A 268 0.18 -12.02 4.44
CA TYR A 268 1.28 -12.96 4.31
C TYR A 268 0.86 -14.38 4.73
N ILE A 269 1.51 -15.41 4.18
CA ILE A 269 1.09 -16.81 4.33
C ILE A 269 1.10 -17.29 5.80
N ASN A 270 2.05 -16.80 6.60
CA ASN A 270 2.21 -17.22 8.00
C ASN A 270 1.50 -16.29 8.99
N GLY A 271 0.45 -15.62 8.54
CA GLY A 271 -0.41 -14.80 9.37
C GLY A 271 0.13 -13.39 9.62
N GLY A 272 -0.81 -12.52 9.75
CA GLY A 272 -0.58 -11.10 9.84
C GLY A 272 -0.83 -10.39 8.52
N ALA A 273 -1.33 -9.18 8.62
CA ALA A 273 -1.67 -8.37 7.46
C ALA A 273 -1.22 -6.92 7.64
N LEU A 274 -0.74 -6.36 6.55
CA LEU A 274 -0.49 -4.93 6.45
C LEU A 274 -1.69 -4.27 5.79
N THR A 275 -2.20 -3.19 6.37
CA THR A 275 -3.36 -2.48 5.86
C THR A 275 -3.04 -1.04 5.55
N LYS A 276 -3.67 -0.51 4.51
CA LYS A 276 -3.59 0.90 4.15
C LYS A 276 -4.92 1.38 3.61
N THR A 277 -5.41 2.49 4.14
CA THR A 277 -6.55 3.20 3.58
C THR A 277 -6.09 4.13 2.47
N ILE A 278 -6.82 4.14 1.37
CA ILE A 278 -6.58 4.99 0.20
C ILE A 278 -7.82 5.84 -0.10
N SER A 279 -7.58 6.98 -0.73
CA SER A 279 -8.62 7.89 -1.23
C SER A 279 -8.20 8.44 -2.59
N GLY A 280 -9.18 8.83 -3.41
CA GLY A 280 -8.94 9.37 -4.75
C GLY A 280 -10.14 9.12 -5.66
N LYS A 281 -9.86 8.87 -6.93
CA LYS A 281 -10.88 8.57 -7.94
C LYS A 281 -10.35 7.55 -8.94
N TRP A 282 -11.17 6.59 -9.30
CA TRP A 282 -10.93 5.70 -10.44
C TRP A 282 -11.73 6.16 -11.64
N GLU A 283 -11.09 6.21 -12.79
CA GLU A 283 -11.68 6.63 -14.05
C GLU A 283 -11.56 5.52 -15.09
N ALA A 284 -12.51 5.45 -15.99
CA ALA A 284 -12.53 4.48 -17.08
C ALA A 284 -11.29 4.63 -17.99
N GLY A 285 -10.75 3.50 -18.45
CA GLY A 285 -9.58 3.46 -19.33
C GLY A 285 -8.28 3.90 -18.68
N LYS A 286 -8.23 3.96 -17.32
CA LYS A 286 -7.00 4.26 -16.58
C LYS A 286 -6.54 3.07 -15.76
N VAL A 287 -5.22 2.92 -15.68
CA VAL A 287 -4.58 1.96 -14.78
C VAL A 287 -4.12 2.66 -13.52
N TYR A 288 -4.42 2.05 -12.41
CA TYR A 288 -4.00 2.47 -11.07
C TYR A 288 -3.08 1.40 -10.49
N LYS A 289 -1.78 1.65 -10.54
CA LYS A 289 -0.77 0.78 -9.94
C LYS A 289 -0.45 1.28 -8.53
N TYR A 290 -0.91 0.53 -7.53
CA TYR A 290 -0.62 0.85 -6.13
C TYR A 290 0.76 0.34 -5.75
N ASN A 291 1.67 1.28 -5.49
CA ASN A 291 3.03 1.03 -5.05
C ASN A 291 3.04 0.90 -3.53
N LEU A 292 3.01 -0.35 -3.05
CA LEU A 292 2.87 -0.68 -1.64
C LEU A 292 4.22 -0.58 -0.93
N SER A 293 4.28 0.21 0.13
CA SER A 293 5.47 0.33 0.98
C SER A 293 5.10 0.23 2.44
N TYR A 294 5.94 -0.45 3.20
CA TYR A 294 5.88 -0.40 4.65
C TYR A 294 7.04 0.47 5.16
N GLN A 295 6.72 1.69 5.54
CA GLN A 295 7.72 2.67 5.98
C GLN A 295 8.34 2.26 7.31
N PRO A 296 9.66 2.37 7.48
CA PRO A 296 10.29 2.30 8.79
C PRO A 296 9.64 3.29 9.76
N ARG A 297 9.53 2.90 11.02
CA ARG A 297 9.04 3.80 12.09
C ARG A 297 10.22 4.44 12.79
N ASP A 298 10.27 5.74 12.72
CA ASP A 298 11.22 6.58 13.43
C ASP A 298 10.61 7.08 14.74
N PHE A 299 11.42 7.14 15.79
CA PHE A 299 11.04 7.59 17.12
C PHE A 299 12.04 8.66 17.57
N ALA A 300 11.56 9.87 17.73
CA ALA A 300 12.31 11.00 18.25
C ALA A 300 12.11 11.11 19.77
N TYR A 301 12.95 11.92 20.42
CA TYR A 301 12.77 12.24 21.84
C TYR A 301 11.46 12.97 22.10
N THR A 302 10.67 12.46 23.04
CA THR A 302 9.39 13.05 23.46
C THR A 302 9.31 13.29 24.98
N GLY A 303 10.32 12.87 25.73
CA GLY A 303 10.29 12.85 27.19
C GLY A 303 9.41 11.77 27.82
N THR A 304 8.75 10.95 27.00
CA THR A 304 7.86 9.88 27.44
C THR A 304 8.13 8.58 26.67
N VAL A 305 7.69 7.45 27.23
CA VAL A 305 7.75 6.16 26.55
C VAL A 305 6.87 6.17 25.31
N GLN A 306 7.39 5.63 24.24
CA GLN A 306 6.67 5.39 23.00
C GLN A 306 6.50 3.88 22.78
N THR A 307 5.55 3.49 21.96
CA THR A 307 5.27 2.08 21.70
C THR A 307 5.24 1.79 20.20
N TYR A 308 5.60 0.57 19.86
CA TYR A 308 5.43 0.00 18.54
C TYR A 308 4.82 -1.38 18.67
N THR A 309 3.71 -1.60 17.98
CA THR A 309 3.07 -2.92 17.88
C THR A 309 3.36 -3.51 16.51
N ALA A 310 3.98 -4.68 16.47
CA ALA A 310 4.29 -5.38 15.24
C ALA A 310 3.00 -5.76 14.50
N PRO A 311 2.75 -5.26 13.28
CA PRO A 311 1.52 -5.57 12.56
C PRO A 311 1.49 -6.99 12.00
N VAL A 312 2.65 -7.56 11.74
CA VAL A 312 2.83 -8.92 11.21
C VAL A 312 3.90 -9.64 12.00
N THR A 313 3.84 -10.97 12.04
CA THR A 313 4.96 -11.78 12.50
C THR A 313 6.10 -11.65 11.49
N GLY A 314 7.28 -11.26 11.94
CA GLY A 314 8.38 -11.02 11.00
C GLY A 314 9.71 -10.75 11.69
N THR A 315 10.75 -10.62 10.87
CA THR A 315 12.06 -10.16 11.30
C THR A 315 12.13 -8.65 11.17
N TYR A 316 12.43 -7.99 12.27
CA TYR A 316 12.55 -6.55 12.36
C TYR A 316 13.99 -6.14 12.65
N LYS A 317 14.48 -5.14 11.93
CA LYS A 317 15.71 -4.43 12.30
C LYS A 317 15.35 -3.35 13.30
N LEU A 318 16.04 -3.38 14.43
CA LEU A 318 15.99 -2.36 15.47
C LEU A 318 17.28 -1.54 15.39
N GLU A 319 17.14 -0.24 15.47
CA GLU A 319 18.26 0.71 15.47
C GLU A 319 18.00 1.76 16.56
N VAL A 320 19.00 2.03 17.36
CA VAL A 320 18.92 3.01 18.45
C VAL A 320 20.18 3.87 18.49
N TRP A 321 19.99 5.15 18.76
CA TRP A 321 21.06 6.14 18.92
C TRP A 321 20.87 6.82 20.26
N GLY A 322 21.88 6.78 21.11
CA GLY A 322 21.91 7.53 22.37
C GLY A 322 21.96 9.04 22.14
N ALA A 323 21.54 9.82 23.12
CA ALA A 323 21.68 11.26 23.07
C ALA A 323 23.15 11.68 23.25
N GLU A 324 23.48 12.84 22.70
CA GLU A 324 24.77 13.51 22.92
C GLU A 324 24.82 14.13 24.31
N GLY A 325 25.92 13.95 24.98
CA GLY A 325 26.30 14.66 26.21
C GLY A 325 27.57 15.47 26.00
N SER A 326 28.57 15.26 26.83
CA SER A 326 29.93 15.83 26.63
C SER A 326 30.61 15.26 25.37
N VAL A 327 30.14 14.11 24.89
CA VAL A 327 30.50 13.48 23.61
C VAL A 327 29.28 12.96 22.92
N LYS A 328 29.40 12.62 21.63
CA LYS A 328 28.33 12.06 20.82
C LYS A 328 27.81 10.75 21.42
N GLY A 329 26.48 10.53 21.29
CA GLY A 329 25.84 9.29 21.68
C GLY A 329 26.29 8.09 20.84
N GLY A 330 26.12 6.89 21.38
CA GLY A 330 26.41 5.64 20.69
C GLY A 330 25.30 5.26 19.70
N TYR A 331 25.54 4.21 18.93
CA TYR A 331 24.60 3.55 18.04
C TYR A 331 24.62 2.05 18.29
N SER A 332 23.45 1.44 18.25
CA SER A 332 23.32 -0.02 18.22
C SER A 332 22.26 -0.43 17.21
N SER A 333 22.49 -1.53 16.54
CA SER A 333 21.52 -2.15 15.65
C SER A 333 21.53 -3.66 15.76
N GLY A 334 20.45 -4.30 15.36
CA GLY A 334 20.33 -5.74 15.27
C GLY A 334 18.96 -6.15 14.81
N THR A 335 18.74 -7.45 14.67
CA THR A 335 17.47 -8.01 14.20
C THR A 335 16.80 -8.87 15.27
N ILE A 336 15.48 -8.84 15.30
CA ILE A 336 14.65 -9.64 16.19
C ILE A 336 13.41 -10.14 15.46
N THR A 337 12.93 -11.32 15.83
CA THR A 337 11.61 -11.79 15.39
C THR A 337 10.54 -11.33 16.37
N LEU A 338 9.53 -10.61 15.88
CA LEU A 338 8.35 -10.22 16.66
C LEU A 338 7.12 -10.89 16.07
N SER A 339 6.28 -11.42 16.94
CA SER A 339 4.96 -11.94 16.53
C SER A 339 3.99 -10.79 16.27
N ALA A 340 3.02 -10.99 15.37
CA ALA A 340 1.93 -10.05 15.14
C ALA A 340 1.23 -9.68 16.46
N GLY A 341 0.96 -8.40 16.68
CA GLY A 341 0.38 -7.88 17.91
C GLY A 341 1.38 -7.71 19.08
N LYS A 342 2.64 -8.15 18.95
CA LYS A 342 3.64 -7.92 19.99
C LYS A 342 4.01 -6.45 20.06
N THR A 343 3.87 -5.86 21.22
CA THR A 343 4.26 -4.48 21.49
C THR A 343 5.67 -4.45 22.10
N VAL A 344 6.48 -3.53 21.59
CA VAL A 344 7.76 -3.13 22.19
C VAL A 344 7.68 -1.67 22.64
N TYR A 345 8.47 -1.35 23.66
CA TYR A 345 8.50 -0.04 24.31
C TYR A 345 9.81 0.65 23.98
N ILE A 346 9.71 1.90 23.53
CA ILE A 346 10.84 2.69 23.06
C ILE A 346 11.07 3.86 23.99
N TYR A 347 12.26 3.90 24.59
CA TYR A 347 12.74 4.98 25.44
C TYR A 347 13.80 5.74 24.67
N VAL A 348 13.54 6.98 24.33
CA VAL A 348 14.49 7.81 23.57
C VAL A 348 15.14 8.80 24.52
N GLY A 349 16.46 8.79 24.55
CA GLY A 349 17.25 9.68 25.40
C GLY A 349 17.18 11.14 24.99
N GLY A 350 17.13 12.03 25.96
CA GLY A 350 17.11 13.48 25.76
C GLY A 350 18.47 14.13 26.04
N LYS A 351 18.70 15.28 25.42
CA LYS A 351 19.83 16.18 25.68
C LYS A 351 19.31 17.47 26.30
N ASN A 352 19.94 17.93 27.37
CA ASN A 352 19.67 19.25 27.92
C ASN A 352 20.25 20.37 27.06
N SER A 353 19.71 21.57 27.18
CA SER A 353 20.20 22.77 26.50
C SER A 353 21.62 23.18 26.87
N ASP A 354 22.08 22.80 28.07
CA ASP A 354 23.43 23.03 28.57
C ASP A 354 24.45 21.95 28.17
N GLY A 355 23.99 20.95 27.38
CA GLY A 355 24.84 19.83 26.97
C GLY A 355 24.99 18.72 28.02
N SER A 356 24.35 18.85 29.18
CA SER A 356 24.26 17.76 30.16
C SER A 356 23.11 16.79 29.79
N TYR A 357 23.08 15.63 30.45
CA TYR A 357 21.96 14.70 30.31
C TYR A 357 20.79 15.13 31.18
N LEU A 358 19.59 14.93 30.69
CA LEU A 358 18.41 14.89 31.53
C LEU A 358 18.53 13.66 32.45
N ASN A 359 18.87 13.85 33.71
CA ASN A 359 18.87 12.88 34.81
C ASN A 359 18.66 11.41 34.37
N GLY A 360 19.72 10.78 33.86
CA GLY A 360 19.64 9.39 33.46
C GLY A 360 19.08 9.12 32.03
N ASP A 361 18.64 10.11 31.29
CA ASP A 361 17.87 9.96 30.06
C ASP A 361 18.68 10.04 28.75
N GLY A 362 20.02 10.05 28.83
CA GLY A 362 20.89 10.08 27.64
C GLY A 362 20.85 8.82 26.78
N ALA A 363 20.36 7.72 27.31
CA ALA A 363 20.31 6.47 26.59
C ALA A 363 19.00 6.28 25.83
N THR A 364 19.10 5.64 24.67
CA THR A 364 17.95 5.18 23.91
C THR A 364 17.91 3.67 23.92
N ASP A 365 16.77 3.09 24.25
CA ASP A 365 16.61 1.64 24.24
C ASP A 365 15.23 1.20 23.76
N ILE A 366 15.15 -0.06 23.36
CA ILE A 366 13.91 -0.76 23.01
C ILE A 366 13.78 -1.98 23.93
N ARG A 367 12.59 -2.18 24.50
CA ARG A 367 12.28 -3.21 25.48
C ARG A 367 11.06 -4.03 25.08
N LEU A 368 11.07 -5.32 25.42
CA LEU A 368 9.89 -6.19 25.22
C LEU A 368 8.76 -5.89 26.20
N ASN A 369 9.11 -5.40 27.38
CA ASN A 369 8.15 -5.03 28.41
C ASN A 369 8.42 -3.58 28.81
N GLY A 370 7.35 -2.78 28.93
CA GLY A 370 7.44 -1.42 29.43
C GLY A 370 7.99 -1.38 30.85
N LEU A 371 8.42 -0.21 31.29
CA LEU A 371 8.62 0.01 32.73
C LEU A 371 7.29 -0.34 33.41
N ILE A 372 7.32 -1.36 34.27
CA ILE A 372 6.16 -1.67 35.08
C ILE A 372 6.10 -0.56 36.13
N TYR A 373 5.30 0.44 35.86
CA TYR A 373 4.86 1.33 36.94
C TYR A 373 3.92 0.48 37.80
N TYR A 374 4.27 0.36 39.07
CA TYR A 374 3.38 -0.28 40.02
C TYR A 374 2.06 0.49 40.05
N THR A 375 0.95 -0.19 39.79
CA THR A 375 -0.37 0.34 40.07
C THR A 375 -0.61 0.05 41.56
N PRO A 376 -0.64 1.06 42.42
CA PRO A 376 -0.93 0.82 43.84
C PRO A 376 -2.29 0.12 43.99
N PRO A 377 -2.50 -0.67 45.05
CA PRO A 377 -3.82 -1.19 45.37
C PRO A 377 -4.85 -0.06 45.40
N LEU A 378 -6.11 -0.35 45.07
CA LEU A 378 -7.20 0.63 44.98
C LEU A 378 -7.37 1.55 46.20
N ALA A 379 -6.77 1.23 47.34
CA ALA A 379 -6.78 2.04 48.56
C ALA A 379 -5.66 3.12 48.61
N TYR A 380 -4.75 3.12 47.62
CA TYR A 380 -3.64 4.10 47.58
C TYR A 380 -3.99 5.29 46.70
N GLN A 381 -3.92 6.47 47.26
CA GLN A 381 -4.05 7.73 46.51
C GLN A 381 -2.73 8.49 46.57
N GLY A 382 -1.97 8.49 45.48
CA GLY A 382 -0.70 9.19 45.37
C GLY A 382 0.15 8.69 44.22
N THR A 383 1.36 9.21 44.12
CA THR A 383 2.32 8.87 43.05
C THR A 383 3.48 8.08 43.62
N VAL A 384 3.79 6.96 43.01
CA VAL A 384 5.01 6.17 43.31
C VAL A 384 5.98 6.37 42.17
N ASN A 385 7.14 6.93 42.48
CA ASN A 385 8.26 7.09 41.56
C ASN A 385 9.44 6.24 42.01
N ALA A 386 9.94 5.40 41.14
CA ALA A 386 11.19 4.68 41.35
C ALA A 386 12.28 5.31 40.46
N ARG A 387 13.33 5.78 41.08
CA ARG A 387 14.51 6.35 40.38
C ARG A 387 15.73 5.51 40.64
N TYR A 388 16.48 5.26 39.59
CA TYR A 388 17.77 4.63 39.66
C TYR A 388 18.89 5.69 39.74
N TYR A 389 19.71 5.60 40.75
CA TYR A 389 20.90 6.44 40.91
C TYR A 389 22.14 5.55 40.79
N GLY A 390 22.68 5.43 39.59
CA GLY A 390 23.88 4.65 39.32
C GLY A 390 24.38 4.86 37.91
N PRO A 391 25.54 4.32 37.56
CA PRO A 391 26.03 4.41 36.21
C PRO A 391 25.01 3.78 35.26
N TYR A 392 24.68 4.53 34.26
CA TYR A 392 23.73 4.16 33.23
C TYR A 392 24.18 2.87 32.54
N TRP A 393 23.28 1.91 32.41
CA TRP A 393 23.55 0.70 31.65
C TRP A 393 24.63 -0.22 32.25
N ARG A 394 24.24 -1.10 33.03
CA ARG A 394 24.99 -2.27 33.46
C ARG A 394 25.72 -2.20 34.77
N ASN A 395 25.53 -3.25 35.45
CA ASN A 395 26.58 -4.01 36.10
C ASN A 395 27.39 -3.19 37.03
N SER A 396 26.77 -2.37 37.83
CA SER A 396 27.44 -1.73 38.92
C SER A 396 26.54 -1.63 40.09
N ILE A 397 27.11 -1.69 41.22
CA ILE A 397 26.45 -1.38 42.48
C ILE A 397 25.71 -0.07 42.30
N GLY A 398 24.40 -0.11 42.37
CA GLY A 398 23.54 1.06 42.20
C GLY A 398 22.61 1.24 43.38
N THR A 399 22.27 2.48 43.65
CA THR A 399 21.27 2.82 44.67
C THR A 399 19.98 3.14 44.00
N TYR A 400 18.91 2.42 44.33
CA TYR A 400 17.57 2.72 43.90
C TYR A 400 16.87 3.57 44.95
N GLN A 401 16.33 4.68 44.55
CA GLN A 401 15.40 5.47 45.35
C GLN A 401 13.98 5.14 44.98
N VAL A 402 13.18 4.82 45.99
CA VAL A 402 11.73 4.61 45.80
C VAL A 402 11.04 5.68 46.61
N ASP A 403 10.33 6.56 45.90
CA ASP A 403 9.53 7.62 46.50
C ASP A 403 8.05 7.29 46.32
N ALA A 404 7.29 7.36 47.38
CA ALA A 404 5.85 7.22 47.36
C ALA A 404 5.23 8.41 48.13
N THR A 405 4.26 9.07 47.48
CA THR A 405 3.54 10.21 48.03
C THR A 405 2.05 9.96 48.00
N GLY A 406 1.30 10.41 49.01
CA GLY A 406 -0.15 10.28 49.09
C GLY A 406 -0.63 9.65 50.39
N SER A 407 -1.86 9.24 50.47
CA SER A 407 -2.51 8.61 51.62
C SER A 407 -2.77 7.11 51.33
N GLY A 408 -2.82 6.27 52.39
CA GLY A 408 -3.14 4.85 52.23
C GLY A 408 -1.92 3.94 52.09
N PHE A 409 -0.77 4.30 52.67
CA PHE A 409 0.46 3.52 52.62
C PHE A 409 0.50 2.31 53.57
N ASP A 410 -0.63 1.80 54.00
CA ASP A 410 -0.63 0.68 54.94
C ASP A 410 0.05 -0.56 54.39
N LYS A 411 0.01 -0.73 53.09
CA LYS A 411 0.71 -1.78 52.36
C LYS A 411 0.93 -1.40 50.92
N CYS A 412 2.16 -1.41 50.45
CA CYS A 412 2.49 -1.28 49.04
C CYS A 412 3.63 -2.22 48.66
N SER A 413 3.66 -2.66 47.43
CA SER A 413 4.74 -3.46 46.89
C SER A 413 5.40 -2.77 45.72
N PHE A 414 6.71 -2.91 45.61
CA PHE A 414 7.51 -2.38 44.52
C PHE A 414 8.31 -3.51 43.90
N VAL A 415 8.49 -3.43 42.61
CA VAL A 415 9.36 -4.35 41.92
C VAL A 415 10.65 -3.63 41.57
N ALA A 416 11.74 -3.96 42.24
CA ALA A 416 13.08 -3.55 41.87
C ALA A 416 13.70 -4.61 40.97
N TYR A 417 14.30 -4.17 39.88
CA TYR A 417 14.84 -5.05 38.85
C TYR A 417 16.35 -5.15 39.00
N ASN A 418 16.86 -6.37 38.96
CA ASN A 418 18.27 -6.67 39.04
C ASN A 418 18.71 -7.58 37.90
N ASP A 419 19.95 -7.46 37.50
CA ASP A 419 20.53 -8.17 36.36
C ASP A 419 20.99 -9.60 36.66
N SER A 420 20.89 -10.05 37.91
CA SER A 420 21.31 -11.41 38.29
C SER A 420 20.55 -11.98 39.48
N PRO A 421 20.27 -13.30 39.49
CA PRO A 421 19.57 -13.97 40.58
C PRO A 421 20.40 -14.16 41.86
N SER A 422 21.68 -13.82 41.85
CA SER A 422 22.61 -14.05 42.98
C SER A 422 22.85 -12.84 43.88
N HIS A 423 22.06 -11.78 43.74
CA HIS A 423 22.33 -10.54 44.46
C HIS A 423 21.57 -10.37 45.75
N SER A 424 22.27 -9.82 46.72
CA SER A 424 21.69 -9.39 47.98
C SER A 424 21.19 -7.95 47.90
N PHE A 425 20.00 -7.73 48.41
CA PHE A 425 19.44 -6.40 48.58
C PHE A 425 19.58 -5.95 50.03
N THR A 426 20.08 -4.74 50.20
CA THR A 426 20.08 -4.09 51.49
C THR A 426 19.24 -2.84 51.42
N VAL A 427 18.20 -2.75 52.23
CA VAL A 427 17.39 -1.56 52.37
C VAL A 427 17.98 -0.68 53.45
N THR A 428 18.33 0.54 53.08
CA THR A 428 18.89 1.51 54.02
C THR A 428 18.08 2.83 53.96
N ASN A 429 18.16 3.63 55.03
CA ASN A 429 17.64 4.99 55.07
C ASN A 429 16.16 5.11 54.71
N VAL A 430 15.32 4.36 55.40
CA VAL A 430 13.86 4.51 55.28
C VAL A 430 13.44 5.77 56.05
N THR A 431 12.97 6.79 55.35
CA THR A 431 12.37 7.99 55.94
C THR A 431 10.91 8.09 55.65
N LYS A 432 10.12 8.54 56.62
CA LYS A 432 8.69 8.69 56.52
C LYS A 432 8.26 10.06 56.96
N THR A 433 7.39 10.70 56.18
CA THR A 433 6.50 11.78 56.64
C THR A 433 5.05 11.30 56.45
N ALA A 434 4.08 12.01 56.99
CA ALA A 434 2.65 11.59 56.93
C ALA A 434 2.14 11.25 55.51
N TYR A 435 2.77 11.74 54.47
CA TYR A 435 2.36 11.57 53.06
C TYR A 435 3.51 11.23 52.11
N HIS A 436 4.70 10.95 52.66
CA HIS A 436 5.87 10.67 51.82
C HIS A 436 6.69 9.54 52.44
N PHE A 437 7.08 8.59 51.63
CA PHE A 437 7.95 7.48 51.96
C PHE A 437 9.11 7.45 50.97
N THR A 438 10.34 7.38 51.50
CA THR A 438 11.55 7.23 50.70
C THR A 438 12.38 6.06 51.27
N ALA A 439 12.78 5.15 50.43
CA ALA A 439 13.70 4.09 50.75
C ALA A 439 14.83 4.03 49.75
N TYR A 440 16.07 3.87 50.25
CA TYR A 440 17.23 3.61 49.41
C TYR A 440 17.55 2.13 49.45
N ILE A 441 17.69 1.54 48.27
CA ILE A 441 17.98 0.13 48.10
C ILE A 441 19.34 0.02 47.41
N ASN A 442 20.32 -0.56 48.08
CA ASN A 442 21.61 -0.87 47.49
C ASN A 442 21.55 -2.24 46.84
N VAL A 443 21.91 -2.27 45.58
CA VAL A 443 21.94 -3.50 44.78
C VAL A 443 23.40 -3.76 44.40
N ASP A 444 23.92 -4.91 44.83
CA ASP A 444 25.23 -5.41 44.42
C ASP A 444 25.05 -6.30 43.19
N ILE A 445 25.64 -5.90 42.07
CA ILE A 445 25.44 -6.55 40.77
C ILE A 445 26.75 -7.15 40.30
N ASP A 446 26.77 -8.46 40.10
CA ASP A 446 27.89 -9.14 39.46
C ASP A 446 27.78 -9.08 37.92
N VAL A 447 28.83 -8.61 37.31
CA VAL A 447 28.94 -8.27 35.88
C VAL A 447 28.91 -9.49 34.94
N SER A 448 28.98 -10.68 35.45
CA SER A 448 29.28 -11.88 34.67
C SER A 448 28.05 -12.65 34.19
N SER A 449 26.83 -12.31 34.61
CA SER A 449 25.63 -13.09 34.28
C SER A 449 24.62 -12.29 33.44
N ALA A 450 24.17 -12.88 32.32
CA ALA A 450 23.24 -12.31 31.38
C ALA A 450 21.76 -12.53 31.75
N SER A 451 21.42 -12.85 33.00
CA SER A 451 20.05 -13.09 33.42
C SER A 451 19.52 -11.98 34.31
N TYR A 452 18.36 -11.45 33.94
CA TYR A 452 17.64 -10.41 34.67
C TYR A 452 16.59 -11.05 35.58
N SER A 453 16.56 -10.69 36.85
CA SER A 453 15.51 -11.09 37.79
C SER A 453 14.90 -9.87 38.47
N GLY A 454 13.60 -9.83 38.65
CA GLY A 454 12.90 -8.81 39.42
C GLY A 454 12.71 -9.27 40.86
N ILE A 455 12.83 -8.36 41.78
CA ILE A 455 12.57 -8.60 43.21
C ILE A 455 11.46 -7.68 43.65
N GLU A 456 10.43 -8.27 44.24
CA GLU A 456 9.31 -7.54 44.81
C GLU A 456 9.70 -7.05 46.22
N LEU A 457 9.59 -5.76 46.47
CA LEU A 457 9.68 -5.16 47.78
C LEU A 457 8.27 -4.95 48.32
N ILE A 458 7.98 -5.56 49.46
CA ILE A 458 6.76 -5.34 50.18
C ILE A 458 7.01 -4.38 51.32
N VAL A 459 6.34 -3.23 51.27
CA VAL A 459 6.36 -2.23 52.33
C VAL A 459 5.06 -2.31 53.12
N ALA A 460 5.11 -2.65 54.38
CA ALA A 460 3.92 -2.79 55.23
C ALA A 460 4.07 -1.95 56.50
N TRP A 461 3.02 -1.26 56.90
CA TRP A 461 2.91 -0.55 58.16
C TRP A 461 2.49 -1.54 59.27
N ASP A 462 3.21 -1.63 60.38
CA ASP A 462 2.93 -2.54 61.50
C ASP A 462 2.18 -1.85 62.67
N GLY A 463 1.74 -0.60 62.47
CA GLY A 463 1.11 0.21 63.49
C GLY A 463 2.11 1.22 64.11
N THR A 464 3.42 1.02 63.98
CA THR A 464 4.44 1.90 64.54
C THR A 464 5.52 2.30 63.54
N LYS A 465 5.87 1.42 62.62
CA LYS A 465 6.94 1.63 61.62
C LYS A 465 6.61 0.92 60.30
N TYR A 466 7.24 1.34 59.22
CA TYR A 466 7.21 0.58 57.97
C TYR A 466 8.26 -0.53 58.02
N ASN A 467 7.79 -1.73 57.74
CA ASN A 467 8.66 -2.89 57.53
C ASN A 467 8.79 -3.10 56.02
N VAL A 468 10.01 -3.17 55.55
CA VAL A 468 10.32 -3.49 54.16
C VAL A 468 10.81 -4.91 54.12
N THR A 469 10.10 -5.75 53.40
CA THR A 469 10.49 -7.14 53.19
C THR A 469 10.75 -7.37 51.70
N VAL A 470 11.79 -8.16 51.41
CA VAL A 470 12.05 -8.63 50.05
C VAL A 470 11.28 -9.90 49.86
N SER A 471 10.36 -9.90 48.92
CA SER A 471 9.68 -11.13 48.53
C SER A 471 10.69 -12.06 47.84
N ASN A 472 10.78 -13.30 48.33
CA ASN A 472 11.58 -14.33 47.63
C ASN A 472 10.93 -14.80 46.32
N THR A 473 9.85 -14.19 45.90
CA THR A 473 9.23 -14.47 44.61
C THR A 473 10.10 -13.80 43.54
N VAL A 474 11.05 -14.55 43.03
CA VAL A 474 11.76 -14.18 41.82
C VAL A 474 10.74 -14.09 40.71
N ILE A 475 10.45 -12.88 40.25
CA ILE A 475 9.65 -12.71 39.03
C ILE A 475 10.55 -13.19 37.90
N SER A 476 10.43 -14.48 37.57
CA SER A 476 11.20 -15.11 36.52
C SER A 476 10.93 -14.41 35.19
N LYS A 477 12.00 -14.03 34.51
CA LYS A 477 12.08 -13.51 33.13
C LYS A 477 11.90 -12.00 32.96
N LEU A 478 12.84 -11.26 33.49
CA LEU A 478 13.13 -9.91 32.98
C LEU A 478 14.35 -9.90 32.04
N SER A 479 14.90 -11.06 31.71
CA SER A 479 15.99 -11.22 30.74
C SER A 479 15.69 -10.62 29.37
N ASP A 480 14.43 -10.46 29.04
CA ASP A 480 13.96 -9.93 27.74
C ASP A 480 13.55 -8.47 27.80
N ARG A 481 13.92 -7.72 28.81
CA ARG A 481 13.40 -6.37 28.99
C ARG A 481 14.05 -5.37 28.04
N ILE A 482 15.37 -5.32 28.01
CA ILE A 482 16.11 -4.50 27.03
C ILE A 482 16.54 -5.41 25.90
N ILE A 483 16.01 -5.15 24.71
CA ILE A 483 16.37 -5.89 23.51
C ILE A 483 17.65 -5.29 22.93
N ILE A 484 17.69 -3.96 22.87
CA ILE A 484 18.78 -3.20 22.27
C ILE A 484 18.86 -1.84 22.93
N GLY A 485 20.07 -1.32 23.13
CA GLY A 485 20.30 -0.02 23.72
C GLY A 485 21.58 0.65 23.23
N ALA A 486 21.54 1.95 23.14
CA ALA A 486 22.68 2.80 22.87
C ALA A 486 22.76 3.91 23.91
N GLY A 487 23.83 3.92 24.64
CA GLY A 487 24.11 4.92 25.66
C GLY A 487 25.07 6.00 25.17
N TYR A 488 25.59 6.69 26.14
CA TYR A 488 26.67 7.63 26.00
C TYR A 488 28.01 6.87 26.03
N ASN A 489 28.88 7.23 25.13
CA ASN A 489 30.30 6.90 25.11
C ASN A 489 30.76 5.41 25.06
N SER A 490 30.02 4.41 25.40
CA SER A 490 30.47 3.00 25.26
C SER A 490 29.47 1.96 25.77
N SER A 491 28.38 2.36 26.37
CA SER A 491 27.42 1.42 26.95
C SER A 491 26.35 1.03 25.97
N ASN A 492 26.75 0.33 24.94
CA ASN A 492 25.84 -0.17 23.91
C ASN A 492 25.46 -1.62 24.23
N SER A 493 24.21 -1.98 24.00
CA SER A 493 23.71 -3.32 24.21
C SER A 493 23.05 -3.87 22.96
N THR A 494 23.47 -5.07 22.57
CA THR A 494 22.89 -5.82 21.46
C THR A 494 22.53 -7.25 21.88
N SER A 495 22.46 -7.53 23.20
CA SER A 495 22.27 -8.90 23.70
C SER A 495 20.90 -9.50 23.39
N GLY A 496 19.87 -8.67 23.19
CA GLY A 496 18.51 -9.11 22.85
C GLY A 496 18.20 -9.25 21.37
N VAL A 497 19.20 -9.07 20.50
CA VAL A 497 19.07 -9.12 19.04
C VAL A 497 20.09 -10.06 18.42
N THR A 498 19.78 -10.55 17.23
CA THR A 498 20.74 -11.24 16.35
C THR A 498 21.41 -10.24 15.41
N ASN A 499 22.57 -10.59 14.86
CA ASN A 499 23.35 -9.70 13.99
C ASN A 499 23.59 -8.32 14.61
N GLY A 500 23.85 -8.31 15.94
CA GLY A 500 24.06 -7.09 16.68
C GLY A 500 25.31 -6.34 16.23
N SER A 501 25.19 -5.03 16.08
CA SER A 501 26.29 -4.11 15.76
C SER A 501 26.19 -2.87 16.63
N SER A 502 27.31 -2.34 17.06
CA SER A 502 27.37 -1.11 17.86
C SER A 502 28.50 -0.21 17.43
N GLN A 503 28.31 1.09 17.62
CA GLN A 503 29.28 2.12 17.30
C GLN A 503 29.24 3.22 18.37
N VAL A 504 30.38 3.69 18.80
CA VAL A 504 30.51 4.86 19.69
C VAL A 504 30.54 6.17 18.87
N TYR A 505 30.19 7.28 19.49
CA TYR A 505 30.27 8.63 18.90
C TYR A 505 29.46 8.80 17.60
N ALA A 506 28.33 8.13 17.48
CA ALA A 506 27.56 8.04 16.24
C ALA A 506 26.45 9.10 16.10
N ASN A 507 25.98 9.70 17.21
CA ASN A 507 24.82 10.57 17.20
C ASN A 507 25.06 11.91 17.90
N SER A 508 24.61 12.99 17.29
CA SER A 508 24.57 14.34 17.87
C SER A 508 23.14 14.74 18.20
N GLY A 509 22.96 15.51 19.29
CA GLY A 509 21.66 15.97 19.76
C GLY A 509 20.90 14.91 20.56
N ASN A 510 19.58 14.95 20.52
CA ASN A 510 18.73 13.96 21.16
C ASN A 510 18.95 12.57 20.58
N GLY A 511 18.67 11.55 21.37
CA GLY A 511 18.58 10.18 20.90
C GLY A 511 17.48 9.99 19.87
N LYS A 512 17.48 8.84 19.24
CA LYS A 512 16.43 8.39 18.30
C LYS A 512 16.41 6.88 18.20
N ALA A 513 15.29 6.33 17.78
CA ALA A 513 15.17 4.92 17.45
C ALA A 513 14.48 4.72 16.12
N LYS A 514 14.71 3.56 15.49
CA LYS A 514 14.10 3.19 14.22
C LYS A 514 13.79 1.70 14.20
N ILE A 515 12.61 1.35 13.71
CA ILE A 515 12.17 -0.03 13.54
C ILE A 515 11.79 -0.24 12.08
N THR A 516 12.40 -1.25 11.45
CA THR A 516 12.19 -1.59 10.04
C THR A 516 11.79 -3.07 9.92
N LEU A 517 10.66 -3.37 9.29
CA LEU A 517 10.30 -4.74 8.90
C LEU A 517 11.18 -5.18 7.74
N LEU A 518 11.92 -6.27 7.92
CA LEU A 518 12.80 -6.83 6.89
C LEU A 518 12.13 -7.96 6.11
N SER A 519 11.56 -8.92 6.83
CA SER A 519 10.95 -10.10 6.21
C SER A 519 9.79 -10.64 7.03
N VAL A 520 8.89 -11.32 6.35
CA VAL A 520 7.78 -12.09 6.92
C VAL A 520 8.02 -13.54 6.56
N PRO A 521 7.96 -14.51 7.54
CA PRO A 521 8.31 -15.90 7.32
C PRO A 521 7.43 -16.59 6.26
#